data_2b8a919f86e9e143dd96d5d63fe52c32
#
_entry.id   2b8a919f86e9e143dd96d5d63fe52c32
#
_cell.length_a   1.000
_cell.length_b   1.000
_cell.length_c   1.000
_cell.angle_alpha   90.00
_cell.angle_beta   90.00
_cell.angle_gamma   90.00
#
_symmetry.space_group_name_H-M   'P 1'
#
loop_
_entity.id
_entity.type
_entity.pdbx_description
1 polymer ?
#
loop_
_entity_poly.entity_id
_entity_poly.type
_entity_poly.pdbx_seq_one_letter_code
_entity_poly.pdbx_strand_id
1 'polypeptide(L)'
;SCPDFIPNINLSWIHLPLPGGYLLGGLLLINLLAAHATRFKLTWKKSGLFCIHFGLILLLVSELITDIVSEESQMPINEGSDANYSETVLDNELVLIDRSDSDYDSVHAIPVDLLKKGKRLSVPETNLSVQALKYYPNASIARSSGAQALEKPIGNKGLIQRMSLSVTPKPKEYTEDAINTATAYVEIFDANNESLGVWLVSNVIDDRFPPQVVQSGNQSYELALRFKRYYHPFKVELVDFKHDKYPGTDVPYNFSSEVYVKDMDNSIKQKALIYMNHPLRYGGLTFYQASFANEDTTSIFQVVKNPGWLLPYISVLLMGFGMSFQFGMHFLKFLKKE
;
A
#
# COMPACT_ATOMS: atom_id res chain seq x y z
N SER A 1 7.15 -2.17 8.55
CA SER A 1 6.84 -1.40 9.78
C SER A 1 6.81 -2.37 10.94
N CYS A 2 7.56 -2.10 12.02
CA CYS A 2 7.32 -2.84 13.27
C CYS A 2 5.89 -2.53 13.72
N PRO A 3 5.02 -3.53 13.92
CA PRO A 3 3.71 -3.29 14.48
C PRO A 3 3.89 -2.64 15.86
N ASP A 4 3.19 -1.54 16.11
CA ASP A 4 3.21 -0.88 17.39
C ASP A 4 2.52 -1.76 18.43
N PHE A 5 3.31 -2.53 19.18
CA PHE A 5 2.80 -3.39 20.24
C PHE A 5 2.11 -2.59 21.36
N ILE A 6 2.36 -1.29 21.43
CA ILE A 6 1.84 -0.41 22.48
C ILE A 6 1.47 0.95 21.89
N PRO A 7 0.22 1.18 21.47
CA PRO A 7 -0.24 2.50 21.07
C PRO A 7 -0.27 3.46 22.26
N ASN A 8 0.26 4.67 22.06
CA ASN A 8 0.20 5.72 23.07
C ASN A 8 -1.11 6.50 22.97
N ILE A 9 -1.97 6.41 23.96
CA ILE A 9 -3.12 7.30 24.09
C ILE A 9 -2.70 8.53 24.89
N ASN A 10 -2.68 9.69 24.25
CA ASN A 10 -2.48 10.99 24.88
C ASN A 10 -3.82 11.47 25.50
N LEU A 11 -4.08 11.08 26.75
CA LEU A 11 -4.89 11.94 27.61
C LEU A 11 -3.95 13.04 28.11
N SER A 12 -4.30 14.30 27.99
CA SER A 12 -3.44 15.51 28.12
C SER A 12 -2.57 15.59 29.40
N TRP A 13 -2.58 14.63 30.28
CA TRP A 13 -1.87 14.54 31.56
C TRP A 13 -1.43 13.12 31.97
N ILE A 14 -1.88 12.05 31.29
CA ILE A 14 -1.47 10.67 31.60
C ILE A 14 -1.14 9.93 30.29
N HIS A 15 0.12 9.50 30.13
CA HIS A 15 0.53 8.55 29.10
C HIS A 15 0.31 7.12 29.64
N LEU A 16 -0.83 6.52 29.34
CA LEU A 16 -1.08 5.11 29.64
C LEU A 16 -0.68 4.26 28.42
N PRO A 17 0.35 3.43 28.53
CA PRO A 17 0.66 2.45 27.50
C PRO A 17 -0.44 1.39 27.49
N LEU A 18 -1.26 1.32 26.44
CA LEU A 18 -2.23 0.26 26.25
C LEU A 18 -1.63 -0.87 25.40
N PRO A 19 -1.94 -2.13 25.71
CA PRO A 19 -1.49 -3.24 24.87
C PRO A 19 -2.15 -3.17 23.50
N GLY A 20 -1.34 -3.22 22.44
CA GLY A 20 -1.83 -3.24 21.05
C GLY A 20 -2.50 -4.56 20.67
N GLY A 21 -3.20 -4.57 19.54
CA GLY A 21 -3.95 -5.72 19.05
C GLY A 21 -3.10 -6.99 18.91
N TYR A 22 -1.87 -6.87 18.42
CA TYR A 22 -0.93 -7.99 18.30
C TYR A 22 -0.58 -8.65 19.63
N LEU A 23 -0.33 -7.84 20.66
CA LEU A 23 -0.02 -8.37 21.98
C LEU A 23 -1.22 -9.10 22.59
N LEU A 24 -2.41 -8.49 22.51
CA LEU A 24 -3.65 -9.10 23.00
C LEU A 24 -4.02 -10.36 22.19
N GLY A 25 -3.98 -10.30 20.87
CA GLY A 25 -4.24 -11.43 19.98
C GLY A 25 -3.25 -12.58 20.19
N GLY A 26 -1.96 -12.26 20.32
CA GLY A 26 -0.92 -13.25 20.63
C GLY A 26 -1.10 -13.93 21.97
N LEU A 27 -1.39 -13.17 23.04
CA LEU A 27 -1.68 -13.72 24.36
C LEU A 27 -2.95 -14.60 24.35
N LEU A 28 -4.00 -14.18 23.65
CA LEU A 28 -5.21 -14.96 23.47
C LEU A 28 -4.93 -16.28 22.75
N LEU A 29 -4.16 -16.23 21.66
CA LEU A 29 -3.77 -17.41 20.89
C LEU A 29 -2.96 -18.40 21.75
N ILE A 30 -1.96 -17.91 22.51
CA ILE A 30 -1.15 -18.74 23.42
C ILE A 30 -2.05 -19.38 24.50
N ASN A 31 -2.93 -18.61 25.12
CA ASN A 31 -3.84 -19.12 26.12
C ASN A 31 -4.77 -20.20 25.56
N LEU A 32 -5.29 -19.99 24.36
CA LEU A 32 -6.19 -20.93 23.69
C LEU A 32 -5.47 -22.23 23.31
N LEU A 33 -4.24 -22.14 22.79
CA LEU A 33 -3.39 -23.30 22.47
C LEU A 33 -3.03 -24.07 23.75
N ALA A 34 -2.65 -23.37 24.82
CA ALA A 34 -2.31 -24.01 26.09
C ALA A 34 -3.53 -24.72 26.72
N ALA A 35 -4.72 -24.11 26.64
CA ALA A 35 -5.95 -24.74 27.10
C ALA A 35 -6.28 -26.02 26.30
N HIS A 36 -6.04 -25.99 24.97
CA HIS A 36 -6.21 -27.15 24.12
C HIS A 36 -5.21 -28.28 24.47
N ALA A 37 -3.95 -27.95 24.61
CA ALA A 37 -2.90 -28.93 24.91
C ALA A 37 -3.08 -29.60 26.29
N THR A 38 -3.54 -28.85 27.31
CA THR A 38 -3.54 -29.33 28.69
C THR A 38 -4.90 -29.84 29.16
N ARG A 39 -6.00 -29.27 28.74
CA ARG A 39 -7.33 -29.50 29.30
C ARG A 39 -8.30 -30.20 28.37
N PHE A 40 -8.01 -30.20 27.06
CA PHE A 40 -8.97 -30.67 26.07
C PHE A 40 -8.75 -32.14 25.73
N LYS A 41 -9.72 -33.01 26.06
CA LYS A 41 -9.77 -34.39 25.59
C LYS A 41 -10.79 -34.48 24.46
N LEU A 42 -10.33 -34.89 23.26
CA LEU A 42 -11.21 -35.12 22.12
C LEU A 42 -12.13 -36.29 22.40
N THR A 43 -13.41 -36.04 22.50
CA THR A 43 -14.46 -37.05 22.63
C THR A 43 -15.61 -36.69 21.70
N TRP A 44 -16.36 -37.68 21.23
CA TRP A 44 -17.51 -37.45 20.35
C TRP A 44 -18.52 -36.43 20.94
N LYS A 45 -18.70 -36.45 22.26
CA LYS A 45 -19.59 -35.49 22.98
C LYS A 45 -19.07 -34.05 22.98
N LYS A 46 -17.79 -33.85 22.76
CA LYS A 46 -17.10 -32.55 22.76
C LYS A 46 -16.62 -32.12 21.38
N SER A 47 -16.95 -32.89 20.32
CA SER A 47 -16.46 -32.60 18.96
C SER A 47 -16.95 -31.24 18.44
N GLY A 48 -18.19 -30.83 18.75
CA GLY A 48 -18.68 -29.49 18.42
C GLY A 48 -17.87 -28.38 19.09
N LEU A 49 -17.56 -28.55 20.37
CA LEU A 49 -16.72 -27.59 21.11
C LEU A 49 -15.29 -27.55 20.55
N PHE A 50 -14.76 -28.71 20.11
CA PHE A 50 -13.46 -28.77 19.42
C PHE A 50 -13.48 -27.96 18.11
N CYS A 51 -14.51 -28.12 17.27
CA CYS A 51 -14.66 -27.37 16.04
C CYS A 51 -14.73 -25.85 16.28
N ILE A 52 -15.47 -25.42 17.32
CA ILE A 52 -15.57 -24.00 17.69
C ILE A 52 -14.20 -23.43 18.04
N HIS A 53 -13.47 -24.08 18.93
CA HIS A 53 -12.18 -23.60 19.39
C HIS A 53 -11.10 -23.68 18.28
N PHE A 54 -11.11 -24.74 17.49
CA PHE A 54 -10.20 -24.86 16.34
C PHE A 54 -10.49 -23.79 15.28
N GLY A 55 -11.77 -23.50 15.02
CA GLY A 55 -12.18 -22.39 14.14
C GLY A 55 -11.71 -21.04 14.68
N LEU A 56 -11.77 -20.82 16.01
CA LEU A 56 -11.28 -19.59 16.61
C LEU A 56 -9.74 -19.46 16.52
N ILE A 57 -9.00 -20.55 16.75
CA ILE A 57 -7.55 -20.57 16.54
C ILE A 57 -7.22 -20.25 15.08
N LEU A 58 -7.93 -20.90 14.14
CA LEU A 58 -7.73 -20.68 12.72
C LEU A 58 -8.05 -19.23 12.32
N LEU A 59 -9.07 -18.61 12.93
CA LEU A 59 -9.41 -17.20 12.69
C LEU A 59 -8.29 -16.26 13.16
N LEU A 60 -7.76 -16.46 14.36
CA LEU A 60 -6.64 -15.65 14.88
C LEU A 60 -5.37 -15.82 14.05
N VAL A 61 -5.07 -17.06 13.64
CA VAL A 61 -3.92 -17.35 12.76
C VAL A 61 -4.13 -16.75 11.38
N SER A 62 -5.35 -16.80 10.84
CA SER A 62 -5.63 -16.25 9.52
C SER A 62 -5.47 -14.73 9.49
N GLU A 63 -5.87 -14.03 10.56
CA GLU A 63 -5.67 -12.59 10.70
C GLU A 63 -4.19 -12.24 10.71
N LEU A 64 -3.40 -12.95 11.52
CA LEU A 64 -1.96 -12.77 11.55
C LEU A 64 -1.30 -13.04 10.18
N ILE A 65 -1.72 -14.10 9.47
CA ILE A 65 -1.21 -14.41 8.13
C ILE A 65 -1.60 -13.29 7.16
N THR A 66 -2.86 -12.85 7.18
CA THR A 66 -3.35 -11.77 6.31
C THR A 66 -2.50 -10.52 6.50
N ASP A 67 -2.26 -10.09 7.73
CA ASP A 67 -1.48 -8.89 8.01
C ASP A 67 -0.01 -8.99 7.54
N ILE A 68 0.59 -10.17 7.60
CA ILE A 68 1.99 -10.37 7.19
C ILE A 68 2.13 -10.49 5.66
N VAL A 69 1.15 -11.09 4.97
CA VAL A 69 1.29 -11.46 3.55
C VAL A 69 0.41 -10.68 2.60
N SER A 70 -0.57 -9.88 3.11
CA SER A 70 -1.35 -9.03 2.23
C SER A 70 -0.53 -7.84 1.76
N GLU A 71 -0.68 -7.51 0.49
CA GLU A 71 -0.13 -6.32 -0.13
C GLU A 71 -1.28 -5.39 -0.46
N GLU A 72 -1.21 -4.16 0.07
CA GLU A 72 -2.20 -3.11 -0.20
C GLU A 72 -1.58 -1.99 -1.01
N SER A 73 -2.33 -1.52 -2.00
CA SER A 73 -1.93 -0.45 -2.88
C SER A 73 -3.15 0.34 -3.34
N GLN A 74 -2.94 1.48 -3.95
CA GLN A 74 -3.98 2.34 -4.50
C GLN A 74 -3.83 2.44 -6.02
N MET A 75 -4.95 2.46 -6.71
CA MET A 75 -5.00 2.63 -8.16
C MET A 75 -5.93 3.82 -8.47
N PRO A 76 -5.39 5.04 -8.59
CA PRO A 76 -6.16 6.19 -9.05
C PRO A 76 -6.36 6.09 -10.56
N ILE A 77 -7.60 6.24 -11.03
CA ILE A 77 -7.95 6.22 -12.45
C ILE A 77 -8.89 7.39 -12.73
N ASN A 78 -8.53 8.22 -13.72
CA ASN A 78 -9.41 9.26 -14.22
C ASN A 78 -10.49 8.65 -15.13
N GLU A 79 -11.67 9.24 -15.13
CA GLU A 79 -12.74 8.83 -16.03
C GLU A 79 -12.31 8.91 -17.49
N GLY A 80 -12.60 7.85 -18.25
CA GLY A 80 -12.15 7.66 -19.64
C GLY A 80 -10.68 7.25 -19.82
N SER A 81 -9.95 6.99 -18.71
CA SER A 81 -8.55 6.54 -18.72
C SER A 81 -8.42 5.11 -18.22
N ASP A 82 -7.27 4.50 -18.50
CA ASP A 82 -6.91 3.17 -17.98
C ASP A 82 -5.62 3.22 -17.16
N ALA A 83 -5.45 2.23 -16.28
CA ALA A 83 -4.21 2.01 -15.55
C ALA A 83 -3.88 0.50 -15.51
N ASN A 84 -2.58 0.19 -15.64
CA ASN A 84 -2.04 -1.17 -15.50
C ASN A 84 -1.14 -1.34 -14.28
N TYR A 85 -1.17 -0.40 -13.34
CA TYR A 85 -0.38 -0.43 -12.11
C TYR A 85 -1.17 0.12 -10.93
N SER A 86 -0.77 -0.30 -9.75
CA SER A 86 -1.19 0.28 -8.48
C SER A 86 0.03 0.76 -7.68
N GLU A 87 -0.14 1.73 -6.79
CA GLU A 87 0.93 2.37 -6.03
C GLU A 87 0.74 2.15 -4.53
N THR A 88 1.83 1.83 -3.80
CA THR A 88 1.79 1.82 -2.35
C THR A 88 2.23 3.16 -1.79
N VAL A 89 1.45 3.73 -0.87
CA VAL A 89 1.79 5.00 -0.20
C VAL A 89 2.86 4.84 0.90
N LEU A 90 3.20 3.59 1.27
CA LEU A 90 4.14 3.28 2.35
C LEU A 90 5.60 3.26 1.87
N ASP A 91 5.82 2.80 0.64
CA ASP A 91 7.14 2.61 0.07
C ASP A 91 7.38 3.52 -1.12
N ASN A 92 8.63 3.93 -1.28
CA ASN A 92 9.07 4.75 -2.40
C ASN A 92 10.16 4.04 -3.19
N GLU A 93 10.28 4.38 -4.46
CA GLU A 93 11.32 3.93 -5.36
C GLU A 93 11.93 5.10 -6.15
N LEU A 94 13.24 5.06 -6.34
CA LEU A 94 13.91 5.92 -7.30
C LEU A 94 13.85 5.25 -8.65
N VAL A 95 13.40 5.96 -9.67
CA VAL A 95 13.28 5.41 -11.03
C VAL A 95 14.07 6.24 -12.02
N LEU A 96 14.67 5.52 -12.96
CA LEU A 96 15.17 6.07 -14.22
C LEU A 96 14.32 5.48 -15.35
N ILE A 97 13.65 6.33 -16.11
CA ILE A 97 12.71 5.93 -17.14
C ILE A 97 13.33 6.28 -18.50
N ASP A 98 13.55 5.26 -19.32
CA ASP A 98 13.93 5.43 -20.73
C ASP A 98 12.67 5.42 -21.59
N ARG A 99 12.43 6.53 -22.29
CA ARG A 99 11.30 6.71 -23.22
C ARG A 99 11.77 6.73 -24.68
N SER A 100 12.86 6.06 -24.98
CA SER A 100 13.39 6.01 -26.37
C SER A 100 12.56 5.11 -27.29
N ASP A 101 11.86 4.12 -26.73
CA ASP A 101 10.91 3.29 -27.45
C ASP A 101 9.55 3.99 -27.55
N SER A 102 8.85 3.85 -28.69
CA SER A 102 7.54 4.47 -28.93
C SER A 102 6.39 3.69 -28.32
N ASP A 103 6.59 2.39 -28.04
CA ASP A 103 5.52 1.48 -27.65
C ASP A 103 5.52 1.22 -26.14
N TYR A 104 6.65 1.38 -25.46
CA TYR A 104 6.78 1.17 -24.01
C TYR A 104 7.89 1.99 -23.37
N ASP A 105 7.71 2.33 -22.12
CA ASP A 105 8.73 2.92 -21.25
C ASP A 105 9.55 1.81 -20.57
N SER A 106 10.88 1.89 -20.63
CA SER A 106 11.75 1.02 -19.83
C SER A 106 12.03 1.66 -18.48
N VAL A 107 11.56 1.02 -17.40
CA VAL A 107 11.64 1.56 -16.04
C VAL A 107 12.67 0.80 -15.21
N HIS A 108 13.72 1.50 -14.79
CA HIS A 108 14.76 0.97 -13.91
C HIS A 108 14.54 1.49 -12.51
N ALA A 109 14.01 0.63 -11.60
CA ALA A 109 13.60 1.02 -10.28
C ALA A 109 14.59 0.55 -9.20
N ILE A 110 14.89 1.43 -8.25
CA ILE A 110 15.71 1.14 -7.07
C ILE A 110 14.88 1.43 -5.83
N PRO A 111 14.58 0.41 -4.99
CA PRO A 111 13.88 0.62 -3.73
C PRO A 111 14.63 1.60 -2.83
N VAL A 112 13.90 2.53 -2.21
CA VAL A 112 14.47 3.54 -1.32
C VAL A 112 15.23 2.95 -0.14
N ASP A 113 14.88 1.76 0.33
CA ASP A 113 15.58 1.08 1.42
C ASP A 113 17.04 0.74 1.09
N LEU A 114 17.36 0.54 -0.18
CA LEU A 114 18.74 0.39 -0.64
C LEU A 114 19.46 1.75 -0.68
N LEU A 115 18.76 2.80 -1.10
CA LEU A 115 19.30 4.16 -1.18
C LEU A 115 19.65 4.74 0.20
N LYS A 116 18.83 4.46 1.23
CA LYS A 116 19.06 4.92 2.62
C LYS A 116 20.44 4.53 3.17
N LYS A 117 21.04 3.46 2.63
CA LYS A 117 22.35 3.00 3.07
C LYS A 117 23.51 3.90 2.60
N GLY A 118 23.23 4.89 1.75
CA GLY A 118 24.23 5.84 1.24
C GLY A 118 25.34 5.21 0.38
N LYS A 119 25.20 3.94 0.00
CA LYS A 119 26.13 3.24 -0.86
C LYS A 119 25.82 3.53 -2.32
N ARG A 120 26.85 3.50 -3.15
CA ARG A 120 26.67 3.54 -4.60
C ARG A 120 26.04 2.23 -5.08
N LEU A 121 24.99 2.35 -5.84
CA LEU A 121 24.21 1.24 -6.41
C LEU A 121 24.28 1.33 -7.93
N SER A 122 24.54 0.22 -8.59
CA SER A 122 24.38 0.09 -10.03
C SER A 122 22.90 0.10 -10.37
N VAL A 123 22.51 0.87 -11.39
CA VAL A 123 21.14 0.86 -11.91
C VAL A 123 21.01 -0.31 -12.86
N PRO A 124 20.08 -1.26 -12.61
CA PRO A 124 19.92 -2.45 -13.45
C PRO A 124 19.75 -2.08 -14.92
N GLU A 125 20.32 -2.86 -15.83
CA GLU A 125 20.20 -2.73 -17.27
C GLU A 125 20.65 -1.39 -17.87
N THR A 126 21.39 -0.58 -17.08
CA THR A 126 21.98 0.67 -17.52
C THR A 126 23.47 0.71 -17.20
N ASN A 127 24.19 1.65 -17.82
CA ASN A 127 25.58 1.93 -17.48
C ASN A 127 25.73 3.01 -16.40
N LEU A 128 24.65 3.27 -15.65
CA LEU A 128 24.59 4.29 -14.61
C LEU A 128 24.74 3.68 -13.21
N SER A 129 25.25 4.49 -12.31
CA SER A 129 25.16 4.20 -10.87
C SER A 129 24.67 5.42 -10.11
N VAL A 130 24.01 5.18 -8.98
CA VAL A 130 23.37 6.21 -8.17
C VAL A 130 23.82 6.07 -6.72
N GLN A 131 24.01 7.19 -6.05
CA GLN A 131 24.28 7.26 -4.63
C GLN A 131 23.42 8.32 -3.98
N ALA A 132 22.69 7.98 -2.93
CA ALA A 132 22.01 8.96 -2.11
C ALA A 132 23.03 9.64 -1.18
N LEU A 133 23.19 10.95 -1.33
CA LEU A 133 24.01 11.77 -0.43
C LEU A 133 23.23 12.07 0.85
N LYS A 134 21.92 12.31 0.72
CA LYS A 134 21.04 12.55 1.86
C LYS A 134 19.63 12.09 1.53
N TYR A 135 18.97 11.45 2.49
CA TYR A 135 17.60 10.99 2.38
C TYR A 135 16.77 11.46 3.58
N TYR A 136 15.59 12.00 3.31
CA TYR A 136 14.62 12.43 4.29
C TYR A 136 13.34 11.60 4.12
N PRO A 137 12.93 10.83 5.13
CA PRO A 137 11.67 10.08 5.07
C PRO A 137 10.44 10.98 4.93
N ASN A 138 10.52 12.20 5.49
CA ASN A 138 9.51 13.25 5.37
C ASN A 138 10.19 14.61 5.33
N ALA A 139 9.82 15.45 4.37
CA ALA A 139 10.37 16.80 4.23
C ALA A 139 9.37 17.74 3.57
N SER A 140 9.56 19.03 3.77
CA SER A 140 8.88 20.08 3.01
C SER A 140 9.82 20.66 1.97
N ILE A 141 9.33 20.86 0.76
CA ILE A 141 10.07 21.51 -0.32
C ILE A 141 9.42 22.87 -0.59
N ALA A 142 10.21 23.92 -0.57
CA ALA A 142 9.75 25.26 -0.86
C ALA A 142 10.78 26.01 -1.72
N ARG A 143 10.36 27.09 -2.40
CA ARG A 143 11.30 28.01 -3.02
C ARG A 143 12.08 28.75 -1.94
N SER A 144 13.40 28.79 -2.08
CA SER A 144 14.27 29.54 -1.17
C SER A 144 14.03 31.03 -1.35
N SER A 145 13.35 31.65 -0.41
CA SER A 145 13.29 33.10 -0.30
C SER A 145 14.40 33.58 0.64
N GLY A 146 15.62 33.68 0.15
CA GLY A 146 16.79 34.38 0.71
C GLY A 146 17.17 34.28 2.19
N ALA A 147 16.22 34.13 3.11
CA ALA A 147 16.47 34.30 4.57
C ALA A 147 16.20 33.02 5.40
N GLN A 148 15.66 31.94 4.83
CA GLN A 148 15.23 30.77 5.60
C GLN A 148 15.79 29.42 5.11
N ALA A 149 16.81 29.39 4.26
CA ALA A 149 17.47 28.16 3.90
C ALA A 149 18.32 27.66 5.09
N LEU A 150 17.77 26.74 5.88
CA LEU A 150 18.46 26.11 7.02
C LEU A 150 19.70 25.30 6.59
N GLU A 151 19.76 24.83 5.35
CA GLU A 151 20.93 24.16 4.77
C GLU A 151 21.16 24.67 3.34
N LYS A 152 22.44 24.85 2.95
CA LYS A 152 22.79 25.13 1.56
C LYS A 152 22.37 23.96 0.69
N PRO A 153 21.71 24.20 -0.46
CA PRO A 153 21.32 23.12 -1.35
C PRO A 153 22.57 22.37 -1.84
N ILE A 154 22.58 21.06 -1.61
CA ILE A 154 23.69 20.18 -2.05
C ILE A 154 23.58 19.92 -3.56
N GLY A 155 22.37 20.01 -4.11
CA GLY A 155 22.09 19.73 -5.51
C GLY A 155 22.54 20.82 -6.47
N ASN A 156 22.99 20.41 -7.65
CA ASN A 156 23.52 21.31 -8.69
C ASN A 156 22.90 21.11 -10.08
N LYS A 157 21.92 20.19 -10.20
CA LYS A 157 21.23 19.84 -11.46
C LYS A 157 19.71 19.79 -11.30
N GLY A 158 19.00 19.86 -12.41
CA GLY A 158 17.55 19.68 -12.48
C GLY A 158 16.76 20.81 -11.85
N LEU A 159 15.67 20.48 -11.16
CA LEU A 159 14.72 21.44 -10.58
C LEU A 159 15.35 22.31 -9.49
N ILE A 160 16.27 21.77 -8.69
CA ILE A 160 16.92 22.53 -7.65
C ILE A 160 17.72 23.73 -8.20
N GLN A 161 18.39 23.52 -9.33
CA GLN A 161 19.14 24.59 -9.99
C GLN A 161 18.19 25.63 -10.62
N ARG A 162 17.08 25.17 -11.23
CA ARG A 162 16.14 26.03 -11.96
C ARG A 162 15.25 26.86 -11.04
N MET A 163 14.86 26.31 -9.88
CA MET A 163 13.82 26.88 -9.02
C MET A 163 14.33 27.32 -7.66
N SER A 164 15.63 27.17 -7.37
CA SER A 164 16.23 27.51 -6.08
C SER A 164 15.45 26.89 -4.91
N LEU A 165 15.26 25.57 -4.95
CA LEU A 165 14.49 24.85 -3.96
C LEU A 165 15.28 24.65 -2.67
N SER A 166 14.60 24.72 -1.53
CA SER A 166 15.09 24.37 -0.21
C SER A 166 14.30 23.20 0.37
N VAL A 167 14.98 22.33 1.09
CA VAL A 167 14.39 21.15 1.75
C VAL A 167 14.45 21.35 3.25
N THR A 168 13.32 21.26 3.92
CA THR A 168 13.21 21.31 5.38
C THR A 168 12.75 19.95 5.90
N PRO A 169 13.61 19.23 6.65
CA PRO A 169 13.23 17.94 7.23
C PRO A 169 12.04 18.06 8.17
N LYS A 170 11.15 17.07 8.14
CA LYS A 170 10.03 16.91 9.06
C LYS A 170 10.11 15.54 9.76
N PRO A 171 9.54 15.40 10.96
CA PRO A 171 9.36 14.10 11.57
C PRO A 171 8.56 13.18 10.66
N LYS A 172 8.89 11.88 10.64
CA LYS A 172 8.07 10.89 9.96
C LYS A 172 6.76 10.73 10.71
N GLU A 173 5.65 10.78 10.00
CA GLU A 173 4.32 10.52 10.52
C GLU A 173 3.97 9.06 10.30
N TYR A 174 3.32 8.43 11.31
CA TYR A 174 3.01 6.99 11.33
C TYR A 174 1.51 6.72 11.40
N THR A 175 0.66 7.74 11.26
CA THR A 175 -0.79 7.55 11.19
C THR A 175 -1.16 6.92 9.85
N GLU A 176 -2.22 6.11 9.81
CA GLU A 176 -2.64 5.38 8.61
C GLU A 176 -2.91 6.30 7.41
N ASP A 177 -3.39 7.52 7.66
CA ASP A 177 -3.71 8.50 6.62
C ASP A 177 -2.53 9.42 6.26
N ALA A 178 -1.36 9.29 6.92
CA ALA A 178 -0.26 10.20 6.71
C ALA A 178 0.56 9.86 5.47
N ILE A 179 0.57 10.77 4.52
CA ILE A 179 1.44 10.70 3.35
C ILE A 179 2.74 11.45 3.65
N ASN A 180 3.82 10.69 3.86
CA ASN A 180 5.13 11.26 4.06
C ASN A 180 5.75 11.71 2.73
N THR A 181 6.31 12.91 2.70
CA THR A 181 7.03 13.46 1.55
C THR A 181 8.48 12.98 1.55
N ALA A 182 8.71 11.80 0.99
CA ALA A 182 10.07 11.26 0.84
C ALA A 182 10.88 12.13 -0.12
N THR A 183 12.08 12.52 0.29
CA THR A 183 12.93 13.42 -0.48
C THR A 183 14.40 12.98 -0.37
N ALA A 184 15.15 13.07 -1.47
CA ALA A 184 16.56 12.71 -1.48
C ALA A 184 17.39 13.65 -2.36
N TYR A 185 18.67 13.82 -1.97
CA TYR A 185 19.72 14.29 -2.86
C TYR A 185 20.47 13.07 -3.39
N VAL A 186 20.43 12.87 -4.70
CA VAL A 186 21.05 11.72 -5.36
C VAL A 186 22.10 12.19 -6.34
N GLU A 187 23.29 11.60 -6.26
CA GLU A 187 24.36 11.79 -7.23
C GLU A 187 24.34 10.65 -8.21
N ILE A 188 24.42 10.97 -9.50
CA ILE A 188 24.39 10.00 -10.59
C ILE A 188 25.77 9.99 -11.25
N PHE A 189 26.25 8.79 -11.57
CA PHE A 189 27.54 8.55 -12.18
C PHE A 189 27.37 7.75 -13.47
N ASP A 190 28.22 8.06 -14.44
CA ASP A 190 28.30 7.31 -15.70
C ASP A 190 29.12 6.00 -15.57
N ALA A 191 29.31 5.32 -16.71
CA ALA A 191 30.11 4.09 -16.79
C ALA A 191 31.59 4.31 -16.42
N ASN A 192 32.12 5.52 -16.56
CA ASN A 192 33.50 5.89 -16.24
C ASN A 192 33.67 6.33 -14.79
N ASN A 193 32.63 6.23 -13.97
CA ASN A 193 32.57 6.77 -12.62
C ASN A 193 32.66 8.31 -12.52
N GLU A 194 32.40 9.02 -13.61
CA GLU A 194 32.29 10.47 -13.60
C GLU A 194 30.93 10.92 -13.10
N SER A 195 30.90 11.96 -12.25
CA SER A 195 29.65 12.49 -11.70
C SER A 195 28.89 13.29 -12.78
N LEU A 196 27.66 12.88 -13.07
CA LEU A 196 26.73 13.61 -13.92
C LEU A 196 26.03 14.75 -13.18
N GLY A 197 26.20 14.81 -11.86
CA GLY A 197 25.68 15.85 -10.99
C GLY A 197 24.81 15.30 -9.85
N VAL A 198 24.36 16.24 -9.01
CA VAL A 198 23.51 15.96 -7.84
C VAL A 198 22.12 16.54 -8.08
N TRP A 199 21.12 15.70 -7.94
CA TRP A 199 19.71 15.97 -8.21
C TRP A 199 18.88 15.94 -6.94
N LEU A 200 17.89 16.83 -6.85
CA LEU A 200 16.84 16.74 -5.84
C LEU A 200 15.68 15.96 -6.39
N VAL A 201 15.31 14.87 -5.73
CA VAL A 201 14.15 14.04 -6.07
C VAL A 201 13.21 13.93 -4.89
N SER A 202 11.91 13.89 -5.14
CA SER A 202 10.88 13.75 -4.12
C SER A 202 9.60 13.21 -4.71
N ASN A 203 8.85 12.44 -3.93
CA ASN A 203 7.55 11.90 -4.34
C ASN A 203 6.43 12.98 -4.48
N VAL A 204 6.71 14.22 -4.11
CA VAL A 204 5.82 15.37 -4.34
C VAL A 204 6.13 16.09 -5.66
N ILE A 205 7.26 15.77 -6.29
CA ILE A 205 7.63 16.27 -7.61
C ILE A 205 7.01 15.34 -8.65
N ASP A 206 5.85 15.72 -9.13
CA ASP A 206 5.02 14.98 -10.08
C ASP A 206 4.92 15.71 -11.44
N ASP A 207 3.97 15.33 -12.26
CA ASP A 207 3.75 15.84 -13.61
C ASP A 207 3.46 17.36 -13.69
N ARG A 208 3.23 18.02 -12.55
CA ARG A 208 3.11 19.50 -12.46
C ARG A 208 4.44 20.20 -12.61
N PHE A 209 5.54 19.45 -12.52
CA PHE A 209 6.90 19.96 -12.69
C PHE A 209 7.51 19.44 -13.98
N PRO A 210 8.42 20.20 -14.63
CA PRO A 210 9.17 19.68 -15.75
C PRO A 210 9.96 18.43 -15.38
N PRO A 211 10.00 17.39 -16.24
CA PRO A 211 10.74 16.17 -15.96
C PRO A 211 12.23 16.47 -15.75
N GLN A 212 12.83 15.75 -14.83
CA GLN A 212 14.26 15.82 -14.59
C GLN A 212 14.98 14.79 -15.44
N VAL A 213 15.71 15.24 -16.44
CA VAL A 213 16.35 14.36 -17.44
C VAL A 213 17.85 14.29 -17.19
N VAL A 214 18.35 13.06 -17.05
CA VAL A 214 19.77 12.72 -16.94
C VAL A 214 20.25 12.26 -18.32
N GLN A 215 21.27 12.91 -18.86
CA GLN A 215 21.91 12.53 -20.12
C GLN A 215 23.13 11.66 -19.83
N SER A 216 23.23 10.49 -20.50
CA SER A 216 24.41 9.63 -20.46
C SER A 216 24.73 9.14 -21.88
N GLY A 217 25.71 9.75 -22.51
CA GLY A 217 26.02 9.53 -23.91
C GLY A 217 24.82 9.89 -24.79
N ASN A 218 24.33 8.95 -25.58
CA ASN A 218 23.18 9.12 -26.48
C ASN A 218 21.83 8.78 -25.82
N GLN A 219 21.84 8.29 -24.59
CA GLN A 219 20.61 7.92 -23.87
C GLN A 219 20.18 9.02 -22.91
N SER A 220 18.87 9.20 -22.77
CA SER A 220 18.26 10.14 -21.86
C SER A 220 17.30 9.41 -20.94
N TYR A 221 17.45 9.62 -19.64
CA TYR A 221 16.62 8.99 -18.63
C TYR A 221 15.86 10.06 -17.84
N GLU A 222 14.56 9.89 -17.69
CA GLU A 222 13.79 10.69 -16.74
C GLU A 222 14.02 10.16 -15.35
N LEU A 223 14.42 11.04 -14.42
CA LEU A 223 14.72 10.73 -13.02
C LEU A 223 13.57 11.18 -12.14
N ALA A 224 13.00 10.25 -11.38
CA ALA A 224 11.94 10.55 -10.41
C ALA A 224 12.08 9.71 -9.13
N LEU A 225 11.60 10.26 -8.01
CA LEU A 225 11.30 9.52 -6.80
C LEU A 225 9.79 9.48 -6.68
N ARG A 226 9.22 8.30 -6.64
CA ARG A 226 7.76 8.11 -6.62
C ARG A 226 7.36 7.02 -5.64
N PHE A 227 6.07 6.87 -5.39
CA PHE A 227 5.53 5.68 -4.74
C PHE A 227 5.85 4.43 -5.54
N LYS A 228 6.16 3.34 -4.84
CA LYS A 228 6.49 2.07 -5.48
C LYS A 228 5.28 1.54 -6.24
N ARG A 229 5.49 1.17 -7.51
CA ARG A 229 4.46 0.66 -8.41
C ARG A 229 4.47 -0.85 -8.51
N TYR A 230 3.28 -1.44 -8.53
CA TYR A 230 3.05 -2.84 -8.87
C TYR A 230 2.35 -2.90 -10.21
N TYR A 231 3.06 -3.39 -11.23
CA TYR A 231 2.52 -3.52 -12.58
C TYR A 231 1.72 -4.81 -12.72
N HIS A 232 0.56 -4.72 -13.39
CA HIS A 232 -0.35 -5.83 -13.63
C HIS A 232 -0.33 -6.22 -15.11
N PRO A 233 -0.54 -7.52 -15.43
CA PRO A 233 -0.59 -8.00 -16.83
C PRO A 233 -1.93 -7.70 -17.51
N PHE A 234 -2.69 -6.75 -17.00
CA PHE A 234 -3.98 -6.28 -17.50
C PHE A 234 -4.15 -4.80 -17.14
N LYS A 235 -5.12 -4.16 -17.79
CA LYS A 235 -5.50 -2.77 -17.55
C LYS A 235 -6.89 -2.71 -16.94
N VAL A 236 -7.12 -1.72 -16.09
CA VAL A 236 -8.44 -1.35 -15.59
C VAL A 236 -8.77 0.03 -16.14
N GLU A 237 -9.84 0.13 -16.93
CA GLU A 237 -10.37 1.38 -17.46
C GLU A 237 -11.55 1.82 -16.62
N LEU A 238 -11.57 3.08 -16.21
CA LEU A 238 -12.72 3.70 -15.58
C LEU A 238 -13.60 4.33 -16.66
N VAL A 239 -14.82 3.79 -16.82
CA VAL A 239 -15.78 4.25 -17.83
C VAL A 239 -16.65 5.38 -17.30
N ASP A 240 -17.18 5.22 -16.09
CA ASP A 240 -18.09 6.15 -15.45
C ASP A 240 -17.92 6.09 -13.93
N PHE A 241 -17.84 7.22 -13.29
CA PHE A 241 -17.79 7.34 -11.83
C PHE A 241 -18.99 8.13 -11.33
N LYS A 242 -19.71 7.57 -10.37
CA LYS A 242 -20.88 8.21 -9.76
C LYS A 242 -20.67 8.42 -8.28
N HIS A 243 -20.90 9.65 -7.86
CA HIS A 243 -20.93 10.08 -6.48
C HIS A 243 -22.33 10.55 -6.13
N ASP A 244 -23.18 9.65 -5.63
CA ASP A 244 -24.53 9.97 -5.23
C ASP A 244 -24.53 10.59 -3.83
N LYS A 245 -25.21 11.72 -3.66
CA LYS A 245 -25.34 12.42 -2.38
C LYS A 245 -26.78 12.35 -1.87
N TYR A 246 -26.96 12.40 -0.56
CA TYR A 246 -28.31 12.54 0.01
C TYR A 246 -28.95 13.85 -0.46
N PRO A 247 -30.24 13.85 -0.84
CA PRO A 247 -30.92 15.03 -1.32
C PRO A 247 -30.78 16.24 -0.39
N GLY A 248 -30.26 17.35 -0.92
CA GLY A 248 -30.08 18.61 -0.17
C GLY A 248 -28.88 18.63 0.77
N THR A 249 -27.95 17.68 0.69
CA THR A 249 -26.73 17.66 1.50
C THR A 249 -25.49 17.36 0.64
N ASP A 250 -24.29 17.61 1.20
CA ASP A 250 -23.02 17.18 0.63
C ASP A 250 -22.55 15.81 1.17
N VAL A 251 -23.40 15.13 1.94
CA VAL A 251 -23.09 13.84 2.52
C VAL A 251 -23.20 12.75 1.45
N PRO A 252 -22.14 11.97 1.20
CA PRO A 252 -22.18 10.87 0.25
C PRO A 252 -23.19 9.80 0.65
N TYR A 253 -23.96 9.36 -0.32
CA TYR A 253 -24.87 8.23 -0.16
C TYR A 253 -24.28 6.95 -0.76
N ASN A 254 -23.66 7.06 -1.93
CA ASN A 254 -23.09 5.95 -2.65
C ASN A 254 -21.94 6.41 -3.55
N PHE A 255 -20.93 5.56 -3.71
CA PHE A 255 -19.89 5.69 -4.70
C PHE A 255 -19.91 4.47 -5.58
N SER A 256 -19.93 4.65 -6.90
CA SER A 256 -19.87 3.54 -7.84
C SER A 256 -19.01 3.86 -9.05
N SER A 257 -18.26 2.87 -9.51
CA SER A 257 -17.39 2.97 -10.67
C SER A 257 -17.72 1.85 -11.65
N GLU A 258 -18.12 2.20 -12.86
CA GLU A 258 -18.19 1.26 -13.95
C GLU A 258 -16.81 1.10 -14.55
N VAL A 259 -16.28 -0.13 -14.55
CA VAL A 259 -14.93 -0.42 -15.01
C VAL A 259 -14.92 -1.55 -16.05
N TYR A 260 -13.95 -1.47 -16.98
CA TYR A 260 -13.64 -2.55 -17.89
C TYR A 260 -12.24 -3.07 -17.57
N VAL A 261 -12.14 -4.37 -17.31
CA VAL A 261 -10.83 -5.04 -17.28
C VAL A 261 -10.48 -5.44 -18.70
N LYS A 262 -9.33 -4.97 -19.16
CA LYS A 262 -8.81 -5.20 -20.51
C LYS A 262 -7.49 -5.95 -20.45
N ASP A 263 -7.22 -6.72 -21.46
CA ASP A 263 -5.88 -7.25 -21.70
C ASP A 263 -4.95 -6.16 -22.25
N MET A 264 -3.66 -6.43 -22.35
CA MET A 264 -2.67 -5.46 -22.88
C MET A 264 -2.94 -5.10 -24.34
N ASP A 265 -3.63 -5.96 -25.10
CA ASP A 265 -4.12 -5.70 -26.47
C ASP A 265 -5.42 -4.88 -26.52
N ASN A 266 -5.89 -4.34 -25.37
CA ASN A 266 -7.15 -3.60 -25.19
C ASN A 266 -8.43 -4.44 -25.39
N SER A 267 -8.35 -5.76 -25.49
CA SER A 267 -9.54 -6.62 -25.52
C SER A 267 -10.22 -6.64 -24.13
N ILE A 268 -11.56 -6.41 -24.11
CA ILE A 268 -12.32 -6.41 -22.86
C ILE A 268 -12.50 -7.86 -22.38
N LYS A 269 -12.01 -8.17 -21.19
CA LYS A 269 -12.16 -9.47 -20.53
C LYS A 269 -13.35 -9.51 -19.58
N GLN A 270 -13.59 -8.40 -18.87
CA GLN A 270 -14.66 -8.32 -17.89
C GLN A 270 -15.19 -6.89 -17.79
N LYS A 271 -16.49 -6.76 -17.60
CA LYS A 271 -17.17 -5.53 -17.20
C LYS A 271 -17.63 -5.68 -15.77
N ALA A 272 -17.44 -4.66 -14.95
CA ALA A 272 -17.85 -4.70 -13.54
C ALA A 272 -18.32 -3.32 -13.07
N LEU A 273 -19.23 -3.33 -12.10
CA LEU A 273 -19.61 -2.17 -11.33
C LEU A 273 -19.08 -2.37 -9.92
N ILE A 274 -18.15 -1.50 -9.52
CA ILE A 274 -17.56 -1.49 -8.18
C ILE A 274 -18.28 -0.41 -7.37
N TYR A 275 -18.83 -0.80 -6.22
CA TYR A 275 -19.49 0.11 -5.30
C TYR A 275 -19.26 -0.32 -3.84
N MET A 276 -19.81 0.40 -2.88
CA MET A 276 -19.61 0.11 -1.45
C MET A 276 -19.97 -1.35 -1.12
N ASN A 277 -19.02 -2.08 -0.51
CA ASN A 277 -19.13 -3.51 -0.17
C ASN A 277 -19.28 -4.48 -1.35
N HIS A 278 -19.08 -4.00 -2.58
CA HIS A 278 -19.13 -4.85 -3.78
C HIS A 278 -17.87 -4.69 -4.64
N PRO A 279 -16.76 -5.31 -4.23
CA PRO A 279 -15.50 -5.20 -4.93
C PRO A 279 -15.43 -6.05 -6.18
N LEU A 280 -14.60 -5.63 -7.13
CA LEU A 280 -14.18 -6.48 -8.25
C LEU A 280 -13.05 -7.40 -7.80
N ARG A 281 -13.13 -8.69 -8.17
CA ARG A 281 -12.05 -9.67 -8.01
C ARG A 281 -11.56 -10.11 -9.38
N TYR A 282 -10.29 -9.86 -9.66
CA TYR A 282 -9.67 -10.23 -10.93
C TYR A 282 -8.15 -10.43 -10.77
N GLY A 283 -7.59 -11.44 -11.45
CA GLY A 283 -6.14 -11.70 -11.46
C GLY A 283 -5.52 -11.96 -10.08
N GLY A 284 -6.29 -12.49 -9.11
CA GLY A 284 -5.82 -12.67 -7.72
C GLY A 284 -5.83 -11.41 -6.86
N LEU A 285 -6.33 -10.31 -7.40
CA LEU A 285 -6.49 -9.01 -6.75
C LEU A 285 -7.96 -8.73 -6.44
N THR A 286 -8.17 -7.90 -5.42
CA THR A 286 -9.51 -7.38 -5.07
C THR A 286 -9.46 -5.86 -5.11
N PHE A 287 -10.34 -5.26 -5.88
CA PHE A 287 -10.45 -3.81 -6.09
C PHE A 287 -11.65 -3.29 -5.31
N TYR A 288 -11.42 -2.49 -4.30
CA TYR A 288 -12.46 -1.85 -3.49
C TYR A 288 -12.58 -0.38 -3.89
N GLN A 289 -13.79 0.14 -3.89
CA GLN A 289 -14.03 1.58 -3.99
C GLN A 289 -13.57 2.25 -2.69
N ALA A 290 -12.43 2.96 -2.72
CA ALA A 290 -11.84 3.55 -1.51
C ALA A 290 -12.17 5.03 -1.38
N SER A 291 -11.88 5.83 -2.40
CA SER A 291 -12.07 7.27 -2.37
C SER A 291 -12.17 7.84 -3.80
N PHE A 292 -12.22 9.16 -3.89
CA PHE A 292 -12.26 9.89 -5.14
C PHE A 292 -11.40 11.16 -5.05
N ALA A 293 -11.10 11.75 -6.20
CA ALA A 293 -10.33 12.99 -6.29
C ALA A 293 -10.78 13.84 -7.51
N ASN A 294 -10.16 14.99 -7.69
CA ASN A 294 -10.33 15.87 -8.84
C ASN A 294 -11.80 16.18 -9.16
N GLU A 295 -12.55 16.67 -8.16
CA GLU A 295 -13.95 17.09 -8.34
C GLU A 295 -14.83 15.98 -8.95
N ASP A 296 -14.73 14.77 -8.39
CA ASP A 296 -15.51 13.58 -8.81
C ASP A 296 -15.16 13.02 -10.21
N THR A 297 -13.97 13.32 -10.76
CA THR A 297 -13.52 12.77 -12.06
C THR A 297 -12.52 11.64 -11.93
N THR A 298 -12.01 11.38 -10.73
CA THR A 298 -11.01 10.32 -10.45
C THR A 298 -11.55 9.39 -9.40
N SER A 299 -11.62 8.09 -9.72
CA SER A 299 -11.87 7.04 -8.73
C SER A 299 -10.54 6.50 -8.21
N ILE A 300 -10.44 6.31 -6.90
CA ILE A 300 -9.28 5.69 -6.25
C ILE A 300 -9.71 4.33 -5.71
N PHE A 301 -9.18 3.27 -6.32
CA PHE A 301 -9.41 1.90 -5.87
C PHE A 301 -8.33 1.48 -4.88
N GLN A 302 -8.73 0.90 -3.75
CA GLN A 302 -7.83 0.11 -2.92
C GLN A 302 -7.68 -1.27 -3.56
N VAL A 303 -6.45 -1.63 -3.91
CA VAL A 303 -6.11 -2.90 -4.54
C VAL A 303 -5.43 -3.77 -3.50
N VAL A 304 -6.07 -4.89 -3.19
CA VAL A 304 -5.59 -5.83 -2.15
C VAL A 304 -5.25 -7.16 -2.79
N LYS A 305 -4.02 -7.61 -2.55
CA LYS A 305 -3.56 -8.97 -2.84
C LYS A 305 -3.47 -9.73 -1.53
N ASN A 306 -4.43 -10.60 -1.26
CA ASN A 306 -4.45 -11.42 -0.05
C ASN A 306 -4.55 -12.91 -0.40
N PRO A 307 -3.43 -13.67 -0.35
CA PRO A 307 -3.46 -15.11 -0.60
C PRO A 307 -4.28 -15.88 0.44
N GLY A 308 -4.41 -15.33 1.65
CA GLY A 308 -5.11 -15.94 2.78
C GLY A 308 -6.61 -15.65 2.84
N TRP A 309 -7.20 -14.95 1.87
CA TRP A 309 -8.56 -14.43 1.92
C TRP A 309 -9.66 -15.46 2.27
N LEU A 310 -9.41 -16.74 1.97
CA LEU A 310 -10.38 -17.82 2.22
C LEU A 310 -10.37 -18.33 3.66
N LEU A 311 -9.25 -18.16 4.39
CA LEU A 311 -9.07 -18.70 5.74
C LEU A 311 -10.10 -18.21 6.76
N PRO A 312 -10.45 -16.90 6.82
CA PRO A 312 -11.49 -16.41 7.74
C PRO A 312 -12.85 -17.04 7.48
N TYR A 313 -13.23 -17.26 6.21
CA TYR A 313 -14.50 -17.88 5.86
C TYR A 313 -14.56 -19.35 6.31
N ILE A 314 -13.48 -20.11 6.09
CA ILE A 314 -13.37 -21.49 6.59
C ILE A 314 -13.48 -21.51 8.11
N SER A 315 -12.84 -20.57 8.80
CA SER A 315 -12.88 -20.45 10.27
C SER A 315 -14.31 -20.24 10.79
N VAL A 316 -15.04 -19.28 10.19
CA VAL A 316 -16.42 -18.97 10.59
C VAL A 316 -17.36 -20.12 10.29
N LEU A 317 -17.23 -20.78 9.13
CA LEU A 317 -18.03 -21.96 8.79
C LEU A 317 -17.78 -23.10 9.76
N LEU A 318 -16.54 -23.34 10.15
CA LEU A 318 -16.17 -24.37 11.11
C LEU A 318 -16.75 -24.08 12.51
N MET A 319 -16.70 -22.82 12.95
CA MET A 319 -17.31 -22.40 14.22
C MET A 319 -18.83 -22.56 14.18
N GLY A 320 -19.48 -22.13 13.10
CA GLY A 320 -20.94 -22.26 12.90
C GLY A 320 -21.39 -23.71 12.91
N PHE A 321 -20.65 -24.58 12.19
CA PHE A 321 -20.90 -26.03 12.22
C PHE A 321 -20.74 -26.60 13.63
N GLY A 322 -19.65 -26.24 14.32
CA GLY A 322 -19.37 -26.70 15.68
C GLY A 322 -20.46 -26.29 16.68
N MET A 323 -20.94 -25.04 16.60
CA MET A 323 -22.06 -24.57 17.42
C MET A 323 -23.35 -25.30 17.14
N SER A 324 -23.71 -25.46 15.87
CA SER A 324 -24.93 -26.16 15.44
C SER A 324 -24.92 -27.62 15.90
N PHE A 325 -23.79 -28.29 15.73
CA PHE A 325 -23.61 -29.67 16.18
C PHE A 325 -23.72 -29.81 17.69
N GLN A 326 -23.03 -28.94 18.45
CA GLN A 326 -23.04 -28.99 19.91
C GLN A 326 -24.44 -28.70 20.47
N PHE A 327 -25.12 -27.70 19.93
CA PHE A 327 -26.49 -27.35 20.28
C PHE A 327 -27.45 -28.49 19.95
N GLY A 328 -27.37 -29.06 18.73
CA GLY A 328 -28.20 -30.19 18.29
C GLY A 328 -28.07 -31.41 19.21
N MET A 329 -26.83 -31.75 19.63
CA MET A 329 -26.62 -32.83 20.59
C MET A 329 -27.30 -32.58 21.96
N HIS A 330 -27.21 -31.33 22.45
CA HIS A 330 -27.85 -30.98 23.74
C HIS A 330 -29.37 -30.97 23.59
N PHE A 331 -29.90 -30.46 22.49
CA PHE A 331 -31.33 -30.45 22.20
C PHE A 331 -31.92 -31.85 22.12
N LEU A 332 -31.28 -32.76 21.38
CA LEU A 332 -31.69 -34.14 21.26
C LEU A 332 -31.66 -34.89 22.61
N LYS A 333 -30.71 -34.56 23.51
CA LYS A 333 -30.69 -35.10 24.85
C LYS A 333 -31.83 -34.57 25.72
N PHE A 334 -32.17 -33.29 25.57
CA PHE A 334 -33.31 -32.70 26.26
C PHE A 334 -34.62 -33.41 25.88
N LEU A 335 -34.89 -33.57 24.57
CA LEU A 335 -36.08 -34.27 24.06
C LEU A 335 -36.16 -35.73 24.50
N LYS A 336 -35.06 -36.41 24.74
CA LYS A 336 -35.05 -37.80 25.21
C LYS A 336 -35.23 -37.95 26.73
N LYS A 337 -35.26 -36.86 27.45
CA LYS A 337 -35.38 -36.83 28.92
C LYS A 337 -36.83 -36.61 29.39
N GLU A 338 -37.71 -36.20 28.46
CA GLU A 338 -39.16 -36.22 28.56
C GLU A 338 -39.71 -37.58 28.04
#